data_6624bd144790793321b1cd25b5806f69
#
_entry.id   6624bd144790793321b1cd25b5806f69
#
_cell.length_a   1.000
_cell.length_b   1.000
_cell.length_c   1.000
_cell.angle_alpha   90.00
_cell.angle_beta   90.00
_cell.angle_gamma   90.00
#
_symmetry.space_group_name_H-M   'P 1'
#
loop_
_entity.id
_entity.type
_entity.pdbx_description
1 polymer ?
#
loop_
_entity_poly.entity_id
_entity_poly.type
_entity_poly.pdbx_seq_one_letter_code
_entity_poly.pdbx_strand_id
1 'polypeptide(L)'
;VKEIINRKQLGVMLILIALMAVLFIAQTGFNDRFRIVSLMNSNITDFKQYSVVNGKYTFKLPSEWESEQKSYPGNYIVYDNNFKNDDLGILGYAQVINSNEKLDKVVSDDKNRLSTEKILDYKVVSDKINGNECKKVNYKEKLNKGKLVYHSTYYVSESDGVLFKVDFSIGQDQYKESLTSVFDTVIESFKSNK
;
A
#
# COMPACT_ATOMS: atom_id res chain seq x y z
N VAL A 1 8.00 -33.75 -37.60
CA VAL A 1 9.31 -33.33 -37.05
C VAL A 1 9.32 -33.75 -35.58
N LYS A 2 10.10 -34.81 -35.24
CA LYS A 2 10.34 -35.26 -33.86
C LYS A 2 11.41 -34.34 -33.27
N GLU A 3 11.02 -33.41 -32.40
CA GLU A 3 11.98 -32.68 -31.57
C GLU A 3 12.63 -33.66 -30.58
N ILE A 4 13.89 -33.97 -30.82
CA ILE A 4 14.69 -34.82 -29.91
C ILE A 4 15.20 -33.85 -28.81
N ILE A 5 14.48 -33.74 -27.72
CA ILE A 5 14.95 -33.02 -26.53
C ILE A 5 16.17 -33.75 -26.00
N ASN A 6 17.34 -33.12 -26.08
CA ASN A 6 18.58 -33.65 -25.59
C ASN A 6 18.50 -33.83 -24.07
N ARG A 7 18.74 -35.06 -23.58
CA ARG A 7 18.67 -35.40 -22.13
C ARG A 7 19.54 -34.51 -21.25
N LYS A 8 20.66 -33.98 -21.79
CA LYS A 8 21.49 -33.01 -21.07
C LYS A 8 20.81 -31.66 -20.94
N GLN A 9 20.12 -31.19 -21.98
CA GLN A 9 19.33 -29.93 -21.94
C GLN A 9 18.15 -30.06 -21.01
N LEU A 10 17.47 -31.20 -20.97
CA LEU A 10 16.38 -31.46 -20.04
C LEU A 10 16.87 -31.41 -18.56
N GLY A 11 18.04 -32.01 -18.27
CA GLY A 11 18.67 -32.00 -16.97
C GLY A 11 19.01 -30.56 -16.49
N VAL A 12 19.59 -29.73 -17.37
CA VAL A 12 19.91 -28.34 -17.07
C VAL A 12 18.61 -27.52 -16.80
N MET A 13 17.57 -27.74 -17.62
CA MET A 13 16.30 -27.08 -17.47
C MET A 13 15.62 -27.41 -16.12
N LEU A 14 15.66 -28.69 -15.71
CA LEU A 14 15.13 -29.11 -14.40
C LEU A 14 15.91 -28.49 -13.23
N ILE A 15 17.23 -28.40 -13.32
CA ILE A 15 18.05 -27.73 -12.29
C ILE A 15 17.70 -26.24 -12.20
N LEU A 16 17.53 -25.55 -13.33
CA LEU A 16 17.13 -24.13 -13.34
C LEU A 16 15.74 -23.92 -12.74
N ILE A 17 14.77 -24.78 -13.04
CA ILE A 17 13.43 -24.72 -12.45
C ILE A 17 13.50 -24.97 -10.94
N ALA A 18 14.28 -25.94 -10.49
CA ALA A 18 14.47 -26.22 -9.06
C ALA A 18 15.13 -25.03 -8.33
N LEU A 19 16.15 -24.41 -8.92
CA LEU A 19 16.80 -23.20 -8.40
C LEU A 19 15.82 -22.02 -8.33
N MET A 20 15.00 -21.80 -9.35
CA MET A 20 13.93 -20.77 -9.31
C MET A 20 12.93 -21.04 -8.20
N ALA A 21 12.49 -22.29 -8.01
CA ALA A 21 11.57 -22.66 -6.94
C ALA A 21 12.18 -22.38 -5.55
N VAL A 22 13.46 -22.72 -5.33
CA VAL A 22 14.18 -22.43 -4.09
C VAL A 22 14.27 -20.91 -3.84
N LEU A 23 14.57 -20.12 -4.89
CA LEU A 23 14.63 -18.66 -4.78
C LEU A 23 13.25 -18.06 -4.43
N PHE A 24 12.17 -18.56 -5.03
CA PHE A 24 10.81 -18.12 -4.70
C PHE A 24 10.43 -18.42 -3.24
N ILE A 25 10.74 -19.63 -2.75
CA ILE A 25 10.49 -20.02 -1.36
C ILE A 25 11.34 -19.17 -0.40
N ALA A 26 12.60 -18.91 -0.75
CA ALA A 26 13.46 -18.05 0.03
C ALA A 26 12.93 -16.60 0.08
N GLN A 27 12.46 -16.02 -1.05
CA GLN A 27 11.90 -14.68 -1.11
C GLN A 27 10.70 -14.49 -0.18
N THR A 28 9.75 -15.44 -0.15
CA THR A 28 8.58 -15.34 0.73
C THR A 28 8.97 -15.36 2.20
N GLY A 29 9.88 -16.24 2.62
CA GLY A 29 10.36 -16.30 4.00
C GLY A 29 11.21 -15.08 4.42
N PHE A 30 11.92 -14.45 3.48
CA PHE A 30 12.65 -13.20 3.74
C PHE A 30 11.70 -12.02 3.94
N ASN A 31 10.67 -11.88 3.11
CA ASN A 31 9.70 -10.79 3.21
C ASN A 31 9.00 -10.78 4.58
N ASP A 32 8.57 -11.93 5.08
CA ASP A 32 7.93 -12.02 6.40
C ASP A 32 8.88 -11.62 7.54
N ARG A 33 10.15 -12.00 7.48
CA ARG A 33 11.15 -11.61 8.48
C ARG A 33 11.46 -10.11 8.42
N PHE A 34 11.64 -9.55 7.23
CA PHE A 34 11.83 -8.10 7.06
C PHE A 34 10.65 -7.31 7.60
N ARG A 35 9.42 -7.78 7.38
CA ARG A 35 8.21 -7.15 7.90
C ARG A 35 8.21 -7.13 9.43
N ILE A 36 8.48 -8.25 10.08
CA ILE A 36 8.57 -8.34 11.55
C ILE A 36 9.64 -7.38 12.09
N VAL A 37 10.84 -7.39 11.51
CA VAL A 37 11.93 -6.50 11.92
C VAL A 37 11.56 -5.03 11.70
N SER A 38 10.88 -4.69 10.61
CA SER A 38 10.43 -3.32 10.34
C SER A 38 9.41 -2.83 11.35
N LEU A 39 8.43 -3.67 11.72
CA LEU A 39 7.46 -3.37 12.77
C LEU A 39 8.14 -3.16 14.11
N MET A 40 9.06 -4.06 14.50
CA MET A 40 9.82 -3.94 15.75
C MET A 40 10.68 -2.67 15.79
N ASN A 41 11.35 -2.33 14.69
CA ASN A 41 12.19 -1.11 14.59
C ASN A 41 11.35 0.17 14.62
N SER A 42 10.05 0.07 14.33
CA SER A 42 9.09 1.19 14.36
C SER A 42 8.30 1.22 15.68
N ASN A 43 8.67 0.40 16.67
CA ASN A 43 7.96 0.23 17.95
C ASN A 43 6.47 -0.12 17.78
N ILE A 44 6.11 -0.79 16.67
CA ILE A 44 4.75 -1.23 16.40
C ILE A 44 4.59 -2.65 16.92
N THR A 45 3.82 -2.80 18.00
CA THR A 45 3.61 -4.08 18.68
C THR A 45 2.22 -4.64 18.45
N ASP A 46 1.24 -3.78 18.21
CA ASP A 46 -0.16 -4.16 18.09
C ASP A 46 -0.90 -3.32 17.05
N PHE A 47 -2.07 -3.82 16.61
CA PHE A 47 -2.92 -3.20 15.61
C PHE A 47 -4.36 -3.11 16.09
N LYS A 48 -4.90 -1.90 16.09
CA LYS A 48 -6.32 -1.63 16.36
C LYS A 48 -7.13 -1.81 15.09
N GLN A 49 -8.21 -2.59 15.16
CA GLN A 49 -9.15 -2.79 14.05
C GLN A 49 -10.22 -1.71 14.02
N TYR A 50 -10.48 -1.21 12.83
CA TYR A 50 -11.55 -0.26 12.51
C TYR A 50 -12.62 -0.97 11.68
N SER A 51 -13.87 -0.78 12.06
CA SER A 51 -15.04 -1.30 11.36
C SER A 51 -15.73 -0.17 10.62
N VAL A 52 -15.99 -0.35 9.33
CA VAL A 52 -16.39 0.70 8.41
C VAL A 52 -17.68 0.28 7.69
N VAL A 53 -18.56 1.25 7.40
CA VAL A 53 -19.84 1.03 6.70
C VAL A 53 -20.64 -0.10 7.37
N ASN A 54 -20.99 0.10 8.65
CA ASN A 54 -21.78 -0.86 9.46
C ASN A 54 -21.15 -2.27 9.51
N GLY A 55 -19.81 -2.36 9.52
CA GLY A 55 -19.10 -3.63 9.60
C GLY A 55 -18.85 -4.31 8.25
N LYS A 56 -19.28 -3.73 7.14
CA LYS A 56 -19.06 -4.31 5.81
C LYS A 56 -17.59 -4.41 5.44
N TYR A 57 -16.77 -3.44 5.90
CA TYR A 57 -15.33 -3.44 5.69
C TYR A 57 -14.60 -3.31 7.01
N THR A 58 -13.40 -3.86 7.07
CA THR A 58 -12.48 -3.67 8.21
C THR A 58 -11.08 -3.39 7.70
N PHE A 59 -10.32 -2.59 8.47
CA PHE A 59 -8.89 -2.41 8.29
C PHE A 59 -8.22 -2.20 9.65
N LYS A 60 -6.89 -2.20 9.67
CA LYS A 60 -6.14 -2.04 10.91
C LYS A 60 -5.11 -0.93 10.78
N LEU A 61 -4.95 -0.15 11.85
CA LEU A 61 -3.82 0.77 12.03
C LEU A 61 -3.03 0.34 13.26
N PRO A 62 -1.72 0.64 13.32
CA PRO A 62 -0.95 0.47 14.55
C PRO A 62 -1.63 1.14 15.74
N SER A 63 -1.67 0.45 16.89
CA SER A 63 -2.41 0.91 18.07
C SER A 63 -1.84 2.19 18.66
N GLU A 64 -0.54 2.43 18.44
CA GLU A 64 0.21 3.59 18.90
C GLU A 64 -0.06 4.86 18.05
N TRP A 65 -0.75 4.71 16.90
CA TRP A 65 -1.08 5.85 16.06
C TRP A 65 -2.36 6.54 16.57
N GLU A 66 -2.28 7.83 16.74
CA GLU A 66 -3.46 8.64 17.01
C GLU A 66 -4.33 8.69 15.77
N SER A 67 -5.65 8.56 15.93
CA SER A 67 -6.57 8.60 14.80
C SER A 67 -7.85 9.35 15.12
N GLU A 68 -8.38 10.07 14.14
CA GLU A 68 -9.59 10.85 14.22
C GLU A 68 -10.49 10.58 13.00
N GLN A 69 -11.70 10.11 13.26
CA GLN A 69 -12.69 9.92 12.19
C GLN A 69 -13.31 11.26 11.81
N LYS A 70 -13.39 11.53 10.50
CA LYS A 70 -14.07 12.69 9.93
C LYS A 70 -15.26 12.25 9.09
N SER A 71 -16.25 13.13 9.00
CA SER A 71 -17.44 12.94 8.18
C SER A 71 -17.55 14.07 7.18
N TYR A 72 -17.91 13.72 5.95
CA TYR A 72 -18.12 14.67 4.85
C TYR A 72 -19.56 14.58 4.35
N PRO A 73 -20.14 15.69 3.88
CA PRO A 73 -21.44 15.64 3.26
C PRO A 73 -21.38 14.89 1.92
N GLY A 74 -22.45 14.17 1.59
CA GLY A 74 -22.57 13.40 0.35
C GLY A 74 -22.26 11.92 0.53
N ASN A 75 -22.32 11.18 -0.59
CA ASN A 75 -22.17 9.70 -0.62
C ASN A 75 -20.87 9.25 -1.28
N TYR A 76 -19.98 10.17 -1.63
CA TYR A 76 -18.73 9.82 -2.31
C TYR A 76 -17.71 9.27 -1.32
N ILE A 77 -17.38 10.01 -0.25
CA ILE A 77 -16.54 9.53 0.84
C ILE A 77 -17.47 9.00 1.93
N VAL A 78 -17.55 7.69 2.09
CA VAL A 78 -18.43 7.05 3.08
C VAL A 78 -17.76 6.81 4.41
N TYR A 79 -16.43 6.89 4.43
CA TYR A 79 -15.61 6.84 5.65
C TYR A 79 -14.30 7.58 5.43
N ASP A 80 -13.87 8.31 6.44
CA ASP A 80 -12.57 8.97 6.50
C ASP A 80 -12.00 8.88 7.91
N ASN A 81 -10.74 8.54 8.02
CA ASN A 81 -10.01 8.48 9.27
C ASN A 81 -8.61 9.05 9.06
N ASN A 82 -8.34 10.21 9.64
CA ASN A 82 -7.01 10.78 9.66
C ASN A 82 -6.20 10.14 10.79
N PHE A 83 -4.95 9.87 10.55
CA PHE A 83 -4.06 9.30 11.54
C PHE A 83 -2.69 9.99 11.55
N LYS A 84 -2.01 9.90 12.68
CA LYS A 84 -0.65 10.40 12.84
C LYS A 84 0.17 9.56 13.82
N ASN A 85 1.47 9.62 13.66
CA ASN A 85 2.46 9.18 14.63
C ASN A 85 3.59 10.19 14.67
N ASP A 86 3.69 10.95 15.77
CA ASP A 86 4.64 12.05 15.90
C ASP A 86 6.09 11.55 16.02
N ASP A 87 6.32 10.37 16.62
CA ASP A 87 7.66 9.78 16.78
C ASP A 87 8.26 9.36 15.43
N LEU A 88 7.45 8.83 14.53
CA LEU A 88 7.86 8.46 13.18
C LEU A 88 7.69 9.59 12.16
N GLY A 89 7.05 10.69 12.56
CA GLY A 89 6.73 11.82 11.68
C GLY A 89 5.74 11.46 10.58
N ILE A 90 4.86 10.48 10.83
CA ILE A 90 3.86 10.00 9.87
C ILE A 90 2.56 10.79 10.06
N LEU A 91 2.03 11.28 8.96
CA LEU A 91 0.66 11.78 8.83
C LEU A 91 -0.02 11.00 7.73
N GLY A 92 -1.34 10.83 7.81
CA GLY A 92 -2.05 10.15 6.74
C GLY A 92 -3.55 10.11 6.94
N TYR A 93 -4.22 9.48 5.99
CA TYR A 93 -5.65 9.21 6.08
C TYR A 93 -6.00 7.88 5.42
N ALA A 94 -7.07 7.26 5.90
CA ALA A 94 -7.69 6.08 5.32
C ALA A 94 -9.14 6.39 4.95
N GLN A 95 -9.49 6.23 3.68
CA GLN A 95 -10.81 6.54 3.14
C GLN A 95 -11.44 5.32 2.50
N VAL A 96 -12.76 5.18 2.67
CA VAL A 96 -13.60 4.31 1.86
C VAL A 96 -14.47 5.20 0.98
N ILE A 97 -14.39 4.99 -0.33
CA ILE A 97 -14.95 5.86 -1.35
C ILE A 97 -15.88 5.04 -2.24
N ASN A 98 -17.10 5.52 -2.51
CA ASN A 98 -17.95 4.96 -3.55
C ASN A 98 -17.45 5.44 -4.92
N SER A 99 -16.98 4.52 -5.75
CA SER A 99 -16.50 4.84 -7.09
C SER A 99 -16.68 3.63 -8.02
N ASN A 100 -17.41 3.85 -9.11
CA ASN A 100 -17.53 2.88 -10.21
C ASN A 100 -16.47 3.14 -11.31
N GLU A 101 -15.55 4.06 -11.09
CA GLU A 101 -14.51 4.39 -12.05
C GLU A 101 -13.38 3.36 -12.02
N LYS A 102 -12.72 3.17 -13.17
CA LYS A 102 -11.51 2.36 -13.26
C LYS A 102 -10.41 3.00 -12.42
N LEU A 103 -9.61 2.17 -11.77
CA LEU A 103 -8.55 2.59 -10.86
C LEU A 103 -7.53 3.54 -11.52
N ASP A 104 -7.19 3.30 -12.80
CA ASP A 104 -6.30 4.18 -13.57
C ASP A 104 -6.87 5.59 -13.72
N LYS A 105 -8.21 5.72 -13.90
CA LYS A 105 -8.86 7.03 -13.99
C LYS A 105 -8.82 7.76 -12.65
N VAL A 106 -9.12 7.07 -11.55
CA VAL A 106 -9.07 7.67 -10.20
C VAL A 106 -7.67 8.19 -9.89
N VAL A 107 -6.63 7.39 -10.15
CA VAL A 107 -5.22 7.78 -9.96
C VAL A 107 -4.84 8.97 -10.85
N SER A 108 -5.30 8.98 -12.10
CA SER A 108 -5.05 10.09 -13.02
C SER A 108 -5.73 11.39 -12.56
N ASP A 109 -6.98 11.30 -12.11
CA ASP A 109 -7.73 12.46 -11.62
C ASP A 109 -7.12 13.03 -10.34
N ASP A 110 -6.66 12.18 -9.43
CA ASP A 110 -5.93 12.61 -8.22
C ASP A 110 -4.60 13.28 -8.59
N LYS A 111 -3.84 12.71 -9.54
CA LYS A 111 -2.62 13.35 -10.05
C LYS A 111 -2.87 14.74 -10.59
N ASN A 112 -3.96 14.93 -11.34
CA ASN A 112 -4.31 16.22 -11.94
C ASN A 112 -4.67 17.30 -10.90
N ARG A 113 -5.03 16.88 -9.67
CA ARG A 113 -5.29 17.82 -8.55
C ARG A 113 -4.01 18.25 -7.84
N LEU A 114 -2.89 17.53 -8.04
CA LEU A 114 -1.61 17.90 -7.47
C LEU A 114 -0.97 19.02 -8.28
N SER A 115 -0.32 19.96 -7.60
CA SER A 115 0.45 21.00 -8.28
C SER A 115 1.70 20.41 -8.91
N THR A 116 1.75 20.35 -10.24
CA THR A 116 2.84 19.71 -10.99
C THR A 116 4.22 20.33 -10.70
N GLU A 117 4.26 21.63 -10.37
CA GLU A 117 5.51 22.33 -10.03
C GLU A 117 6.13 21.91 -8.71
N LYS A 118 5.32 21.28 -7.83
CA LYS A 118 5.74 20.85 -6.49
C LYS A 118 5.98 19.36 -6.39
N ILE A 119 5.60 18.59 -7.41
CA ILE A 119 5.66 17.12 -7.37
C ILE A 119 6.92 16.63 -8.08
N LEU A 120 7.68 15.81 -7.37
CA LEU A 120 8.92 15.18 -7.84
C LEU A 120 8.79 13.65 -7.74
N ASP A 121 9.52 12.93 -8.59
CA ASP A 121 9.68 11.46 -8.52
C ASP A 121 8.35 10.68 -8.56
N TYR A 122 7.32 11.19 -9.27
CA TYR A 122 6.01 10.55 -9.34
C TYR A 122 6.08 9.18 -10.02
N LYS A 123 5.72 8.12 -9.30
CA LYS A 123 5.77 6.74 -9.76
C LYS A 123 4.48 6.01 -9.37
N VAL A 124 3.91 5.27 -10.34
CA VAL A 124 2.77 4.37 -10.13
C VAL A 124 3.23 2.93 -10.31
N VAL A 125 2.87 2.07 -9.38
CA VAL A 125 3.11 0.62 -9.43
C VAL A 125 1.76 -0.08 -9.33
N SER A 126 1.52 -1.05 -10.22
CA SER A 126 0.34 -1.91 -10.17
C SER A 126 0.66 -3.15 -9.36
N ASP A 127 -0.26 -3.54 -8.48
CA ASP A 127 -0.12 -4.70 -7.60
C ASP A 127 -1.49 -5.33 -7.34
N LYS A 128 -1.53 -6.40 -6.54
CA LYS A 128 -2.76 -7.02 -6.05
C LYS A 128 -2.69 -7.19 -4.54
N ILE A 129 -3.72 -6.74 -3.84
CA ILE A 129 -3.86 -6.89 -2.39
C ILE A 129 -5.12 -7.72 -2.10
N ASN A 130 -4.95 -8.85 -1.44
CA ASN A 130 -6.04 -9.79 -1.14
C ASN A 130 -6.87 -10.20 -2.39
N GLY A 131 -6.22 -10.28 -3.57
CA GLY A 131 -6.86 -10.60 -4.85
C GLY A 131 -7.45 -9.39 -5.58
N ASN A 132 -7.57 -8.23 -4.94
CA ASN A 132 -8.09 -6.99 -5.51
C ASN A 132 -7.01 -6.21 -6.25
N GLU A 133 -7.39 -5.49 -7.30
CA GLU A 133 -6.47 -4.60 -8.01
C GLU A 133 -6.02 -3.47 -7.08
N CYS A 134 -4.72 -3.22 -7.05
CA CYS A 134 -4.10 -2.15 -6.27
C CYS A 134 -3.20 -1.27 -7.14
N LYS A 135 -3.24 0.04 -6.91
CA LYS A 135 -2.25 1.00 -7.41
C LYS A 135 -1.56 1.66 -6.23
N LYS A 136 -0.23 1.58 -6.22
CA LYS A 136 0.63 2.29 -5.28
C LYS A 136 1.26 3.47 -5.99
N VAL A 137 1.03 4.66 -5.48
CA VAL A 137 1.56 5.92 -6.01
C VAL A 137 2.55 6.49 -5.01
N ASN A 138 3.79 6.64 -5.43
CA ASN A 138 4.84 7.27 -4.64
C ASN A 138 5.25 8.57 -5.30
N TYR A 139 5.41 9.63 -4.53
CA TYR A 139 5.94 10.91 -5.00
C TYR A 139 6.53 11.71 -3.83
N LYS A 140 7.25 12.77 -4.17
CA LYS A 140 7.71 13.77 -3.21
C LYS A 140 7.02 15.09 -3.49
N GLU A 141 6.52 15.75 -2.45
CA GLU A 141 5.98 17.09 -2.53
C GLU A 141 6.97 18.09 -1.95
N LYS A 142 7.25 19.14 -2.72
CA LYS A 142 8.06 20.27 -2.26
C LYS A 142 7.17 21.30 -1.57
N LEU A 143 7.30 21.38 -0.26
CA LEU A 143 6.63 22.39 0.55
C LEU A 143 7.33 23.75 0.51
N ASN A 144 6.69 24.75 1.13
CA ASN A 144 7.30 26.05 1.35
C ASN A 144 8.64 25.92 2.10
N LYS A 145 9.61 26.77 1.79
CA LYS A 145 10.99 26.74 2.33
C LYS A 145 11.81 25.52 1.86
N GLY A 146 11.37 24.83 0.79
CA GLY A 146 12.15 23.74 0.18
C GLY A 146 12.11 22.40 0.92
N LYS A 147 11.33 22.25 1.98
CA LYS A 147 11.14 20.97 2.64
C LYS A 147 10.48 19.98 1.69
N LEU A 148 10.91 18.73 1.72
CA LEU A 148 10.35 17.64 0.93
C LEU A 148 9.54 16.70 1.85
N VAL A 149 8.35 16.33 1.40
CA VAL A 149 7.50 15.29 2.03
C VAL A 149 7.37 14.15 1.04
N TYR A 150 7.64 12.94 1.51
CA TYR A 150 7.41 11.71 0.77
C TYR A 150 5.96 11.26 0.99
N HIS A 151 5.29 10.91 -0.09
CA HIS A 151 3.95 10.36 -0.10
C HIS A 151 3.95 8.94 -0.64
N SER A 152 3.18 8.08 -0.01
CA SER A 152 2.87 6.74 -0.49
C SER A 152 1.36 6.53 -0.40
N THR A 153 0.66 6.64 -1.53
CA THR A 153 -0.79 6.51 -1.62
C THR A 153 -1.14 5.17 -2.23
N TYR A 154 -2.03 4.44 -1.59
CA TYR A 154 -2.54 3.17 -2.05
C TYR A 154 -4.01 3.29 -2.41
N TYR A 155 -4.39 2.67 -3.51
CA TYR A 155 -5.75 2.58 -4.02
C TYR A 155 -6.07 1.11 -4.23
N VAL A 156 -7.00 0.55 -3.46
CA VAL A 156 -7.44 -0.85 -3.58
C VAL A 156 -8.89 -0.87 -4.04
N SER A 157 -9.16 -1.47 -5.20
CA SER A 157 -10.49 -1.54 -5.78
C SER A 157 -11.22 -2.78 -5.31
N GLU A 158 -12.40 -2.61 -4.70
CA GLU A 158 -13.31 -3.71 -4.36
C GLU A 158 -14.35 -3.95 -5.46
N SER A 159 -14.89 -5.18 -5.51
CA SER A 159 -15.75 -5.64 -6.60
C SER A 159 -17.13 -4.97 -6.65
N ASP A 160 -17.54 -4.27 -5.61
CA ASP A 160 -18.87 -3.66 -5.45
C ASP A 160 -18.88 -2.12 -5.60
N GLY A 161 -17.93 -1.59 -6.37
CA GLY A 161 -17.86 -0.16 -6.63
C GLY A 161 -17.35 0.65 -5.44
N VAL A 162 -16.53 0.02 -4.60
CA VAL A 162 -15.88 0.65 -3.46
C VAL A 162 -14.38 0.69 -3.67
N LEU A 163 -13.78 1.79 -3.30
CA LEU A 163 -12.36 2.02 -3.31
C LEU A 163 -11.86 2.28 -1.89
N PHE A 164 -10.86 1.55 -1.45
CA PHE A 164 -10.10 1.85 -0.25
C PHE A 164 -8.85 2.65 -0.63
N LYS A 165 -8.76 3.87 -0.13
CA LYS A 165 -7.63 4.77 -0.38
C LYS A 165 -6.93 5.10 0.93
N VAL A 166 -5.62 4.91 0.98
CA VAL A 166 -4.79 5.30 2.12
C VAL A 166 -3.61 6.11 1.63
N ASP A 167 -3.37 7.25 2.25
CA ASP A 167 -2.17 8.05 2.04
C ASP A 167 -1.32 8.07 3.31
N PHE A 168 -0.03 7.86 3.13
CA PHE A 168 1.00 8.05 4.15
C PHE A 168 1.92 9.17 3.69
N SER A 169 2.08 10.18 4.51
CA SER A 169 2.99 11.30 4.28
C SER A 169 4.01 11.42 5.41
N ILE A 170 5.26 11.64 5.04
CA ILE A 170 6.37 11.70 5.99
C ILE A 170 7.46 12.64 5.47
N GLY A 171 8.10 13.41 6.36
CA GLY A 171 9.25 14.24 6.00
C GLY A 171 10.36 13.40 5.34
N GLN A 172 10.94 13.89 4.25
CA GLN A 172 11.98 13.16 3.50
C GLN A 172 13.20 12.80 4.37
N ASP A 173 13.51 13.60 5.35
CA ASP A 173 14.59 13.40 6.32
C ASP A 173 14.29 12.30 7.36
N GLN A 174 13.01 12.02 7.60
CA GLN A 174 12.52 10.97 8.51
C GLN A 174 12.17 9.68 7.78
N TYR A 175 11.99 9.73 6.45
CA TYR A 175 11.60 8.56 5.66
C TYR A 175 12.68 7.48 5.70
N LYS A 176 12.26 6.26 6.02
CA LYS A 176 13.08 5.04 5.97
C LYS A 176 12.35 4.02 5.09
N GLU A 177 13.07 3.33 4.24
CA GLU A 177 12.50 2.32 3.33
C GLU A 177 11.78 1.18 4.10
N SER A 178 12.24 0.88 5.32
CA SER A 178 11.58 -0.08 6.21
C SER A 178 10.12 0.27 6.54
N LEU A 179 9.73 1.55 6.52
CA LEU A 179 8.35 1.98 6.75
C LEU A 179 7.38 1.48 5.67
N THR A 180 7.88 1.18 4.46
CA THR A 180 7.07 0.57 3.41
C THR A 180 6.39 -0.73 3.88
N SER A 181 7.09 -1.56 4.64
CA SER A 181 6.52 -2.80 5.20
C SER A 181 5.39 -2.54 6.21
N VAL A 182 5.47 -1.43 6.96
CA VAL A 182 4.39 -0.99 7.85
C VAL A 182 3.17 -0.57 7.04
N PHE A 183 3.38 0.25 5.99
CA PHE A 183 2.31 0.70 5.10
C PHE A 183 1.63 -0.48 4.41
N ASP A 184 2.40 -1.40 3.84
CA ASP A 184 1.89 -2.61 3.20
C ASP A 184 1.06 -3.45 4.19
N THR A 185 1.48 -3.56 5.48
CA THR A 185 0.71 -4.25 6.54
C THR A 185 -0.65 -3.62 6.77
N VAL A 186 -0.73 -2.29 6.82
CA VAL A 186 -2.00 -1.56 6.95
C VAL A 186 -2.91 -1.87 5.76
N ILE A 187 -2.38 -1.79 4.54
CA ILE A 187 -3.17 -2.00 3.31
C ILE A 187 -3.66 -3.45 3.20
N GLU A 188 -2.82 -4.43 3.47
CA GLU A 188 -3.17 -5.87 3.45
C GLU A 188 -4.20 -6.24 4.52
N SER A 189 -4.33 -5.42 5.57
CA SER A 189 -5.33 -5.64 6.62
C SER A 189 -6.76 -5.29 6.17
N PHE A 190 -6.92 -4.56 5.05
CA PHE A 190 -8.24 -4.23 4.52
C PHE A 190 -8.97 -5.48 4.02
N LYS A 191 -10.19 -5.65 4.51
CA LYS A 191 -11.04 -6.81 4.18
C LYS A 191 -12.48 -6.38 4.02
N SER A 192 -13.15 -7.00 3.05
CA SER A 192 -14.61 -7.01 2.91
C SER A 192 -15.17 -8.18 3.72
N ASN A 193 -16.09 -7.89 4.62
CA ASN A 193 -16.86 -8.90 5.37
C ASN A 193 -18.12 -9.19 4.55
N LYS A 194 -18.07 -10.25 3.75
CA LYS A 194 -19.23 -10.75 2.98
C LYS A 194 -20.19 -11.49 3.88
#